data_7185435f5640cecd4384da31baeef1a7
#
_entry.id   7185435f5640cecd4384da31baeef1a7
#
_cell.length_a   1.000
_cell.length_b   1.000
_cell.length_c   1.000
_cell.angle_alpha   90.00
_cell.angle_beta   90.00
_cell.angle_gamma   90.00
#
_symmetry.space_group_name_H-M   'P 1'
#
loop_
_entity.id
_entity.type
_entity.pdbx_description
1 polymer ?
#
loop_
_entity_poly.entity_id
_entity_poly.type
_entity_poly.pdbx_seq_one_letter_code
_entity_poly.pdbx_strand_id
1 'polypeptide(L)'
;MRRFHKALTTLLALLTLLFPALSLADEITVTLGGDCVLGTREKWKEDGDTFDTAIAEHGMDWCFGAIAEPFLHDDMSLVNLEVVLQANSRGHQRGKQYTFRGDPSYAQILRAAGIEQVNLANNHYIDFGRSGRDSTRAALTAGGVAFSGYTYRYVCELEGRKLGFAGCRETTFLQSKAAMRKDLKALKSEGCEVIFYSCHWGKEYSPTHNRTQERMADYAIANGADIVVGTHPHCVQGIEQRGKGVVIYSLGNLVFGGTHEMSTFDALIVQAKLRFGADGYEGV
;
A
#
# COMPACT_ATOMS: atom_id res chain seq x y z
N MET A 1 -4.98 21.23 65.80
CA MET A 1 -5.66 20.90 64.55
C MET A 1 -5.20 21.70 63.29
N ARG A 2 -4.07 22.42 63.29
CA ARG A 2 -3.62 23.23 62.13
C ARG A 2 -2.38 22.66 61.40
N ARG A 3 -1.84 21.50 61.77
CA ARG A 3 -0.64 20.92 61.12
C ARG A 3 -0.94 19.74 60.18
N PHE A 4 -2.14 19.17 60.18
CA PHE A 4 -2.52 18.07 59.30
C PHE A 4 -3.06 18.50 57.93
N HIS A 5 -3.47 19.77 57.76
CA HIS A 5 -4.00 20.24 56.47
C HIS A 5 -2.95 20.68 55.47
N LYS A 6 -1.67 20.91 55.88
CA LYS A 6 -0.61 21.33 54.96
C LYS A 6 0.11 20.14 54.28
N ALA A 7 0.05 18.93 54.86
CA ALA A 7 0.68 17.76 54.31
C ALA A 7 -0.16 17.10 53.20
N LEU A 8 -1.52 17.26 53.25
CA LEU A 8 -2.41 16.66 52.25
C LEU A 8 -2.47 17.44 50.94
N THR A 9 -2.28 18.77 50.98
CA THR A 9 -2.26 19.63 49.79
C THR A 9 -0.96 19.50 48.98
N THR A 10 0.14 19.16 49.63
CA THR A 10 1.44 18.97 48.94
C THR A 10 1.54 17.59 48.24
N LEU A 11 0.84 16.59 48.75
CA LEU A 11 0.82 15.26 48.17
C LEU A 11 -0.11 15.18 46.93
N LEU A 12 -1.18 15.99 46.89
CA LEU A 12 -2.06 16.06 45.71
C LEU A 12 -1.42 16.83 44.54
N ALA A 13 -0.52 17.76 44.81
CA ALA A 13 0.18 18.52 43.77
C ALA A 13 1.35 17.73 43.11
N LEU A 14 1.87 16.69 43.77
CA LEU A 14 2.92 15.84 43.23
C LEU A 14 2.39 14.66 42.38
N LEU A 15 1.10 14.32 42.47
CA LEU A 15 0.50 13.22 41.71
C LEU A 15 0.06 13.62 40.29
N THR A 16 0.08 14.91 39.94
CA THR A 16 -0.30 15.41 38.61
C THR A 16 0.88 15.56 37.65
N LEU A 17 2.09 15.17 38.04
CA LEU A 17 3.32 15.35 37.24
C LEU A 17 3.93 14.05 36.70
N LEU A 18 3.25 12.93 36.77
CA LEU A 18 3.79 11.62 36.34
C LEU A 18 2.94 10.89 35.28
N PHE A 19 2.18 11.60 34.46
CA PHE A 19 1.83 11.05 33.16
C PHE A 19 2.96 11.48 32.22
N PRO A 20 3.77 10.56 31.68
CA PRO A 20 4.61 10.91 30.57
C PRO A 20 3.66 11.42 29.48
N ALA A 21 3.83 12.66 29.04
CA ALA A 21 3.21 13.11 27.82
C ALA A 21 3.59 12.06 26.78
N LEU A 22 2.60 11.37 26.18
CA LEU A 22 2.89 10.54 25.04
C LEU A 22 3.62 11.45 24.04
N SER A 23 4.91 11.22 23.84
CA SER A 23 5.66 11.89 22.78
C SER A 23 5.11 11.32 21.49
N LEU A 24 4.50 12.18 20.69
CA LEU A 24 4.15 11.82 19.32
C LEU A 24 5.45 11.68 18.52
N ALA A 25 5.46 10.77 17.55
CA ALA A 25 6.63 10.63 16.68
C ALA A 25 6.90 11.93 15.92
N ASP A 26 8.15 12.32 15.87
CA ASP A 26 8.61 13.46 15.06
C ASP A 26 8.86 13.05 13.60
N GLU A 27 9.14 11.76 13.36
CA GLU A 27 9.32 11.18 12.02
C GLU A 27 8.71 9.78 11.97
N ILE A 28 8.01 9.47 10.87
CA ILE A 28 7.51 8.13 10.52
C ILE A 28 8.03 7.79 9.13
N THR A 29 8.63 6.62 8.98
CA THR A 29 9.13 6.12 7.71
C THR A 29 8.11 5.17 7.09
N VAL A 30 7.63 5.50 5.88
CA VAL A 30 6.75 4.62 5.09
C VAL A 30 7.48 4.14 3.85
N THR A 31 7.65 2.81 3.71
CA THR A 31 8.30 2.21 2.54
C THR A 31 7.26 1.87 1.47
N LEU A 32 7.52 2.32 0.26
CA LEU A 32 6.65 2.18 -0.90
C LEU A 32 7.31 1.28 -1.94
N GLY A 33 6.61 0.22 -2.35
CA GLY A 33 7.05 -0.68 -3.40
C GLY A 33 6.04 -0.77 -4.54
N GLY A 34 6.49 -1.26 -5.69
CA GLY A 34 5.72 -1.35 -6.93
C GLY A 34 4.79 -2.57 -7.01
N ASP A 35 4.63 -3.06 -8.23
CA ASP A 35 3.72 -4.17 -8.55
C ASP A 35 4.25 -5.49 -8.02
N CYS A 36 3.41 -6.19 -7.25
CA CYS A 36 3.66 -7.52 -6.70
C CYS A 36 2.67 -8.52 -7.30
N VAL A 37 3.17 -9.44 -8.13
CA VAL A 37 2.45 -10.62 -8.60
C VAL A 37 3.03 -11.85 -7.92
N LEU A 38 2.52 -12.17 -6.74
CA LEU A 38 2.87 -13.37 -5.96
C LEU A 38 2.05 -14.55 -6.49
N GLY A 39 2.43 -15.05 -7.64
CA GLY A 39 1.70 -16.11 -8.34
C GLY A 39 2.07 -16.21 -9.80
N THR A 40 1.36 -17.07 -10.51
CA THR A 40 1.62 -17.42 -11.89
C THR A 40 0.42 -17.06 -12.76
N ARG A 41 0.67 -16.73 -14.02
CA ARG A 41 -0.37 -16.62 -15.04
C ARG A 41 -1.16 -17.92 -15.12
N GLU A 42 -2.49 -17.85 -15.03
CA GLU A 42 -3.33 -19.06 -14.96
C GLU A 42 -3.09 -20.03 -16.10
N LYS A 43 -2.77 -19.53 -17.31
CA LYS A 43 -2.44 -20.34 -18.49
C LYS A 43 -1.19 -21.21 -18.27
N TRP A 44 -0.26 -20.81 -17.40
CA TRP A 44 1.03 -21.47 -17.18
C TRP A 44 1.10 -22.21 -15.83
N LYS A 45 -0.01 -22.37 -15.12
CA LYS A 45 -0.04 -23.02 -13.79
C LYS A 45 0.45 -24.48 -13.80
N GLU A 46 0.37 -25.14 -14.94
CA GLU A 46 0.84 -26.52 -15.09
C GLU A 46 2.26 -26.62 -15.67
N ASP A 47 2.91 -25.47 -15.96
CA ASP A 47 4.28 -25.43 -16.46
C ASP A 47 5.28 -25.69 -15.31
N GLY A 48 6.45 -26.23 -15.64
CA GLY A 48 7.48 -26.59 -14.65
C GLY A 48 8.28 -25.39 -14.11
N ASP A 49 8.22 -24.25 -14.79
CA ASP A 49 8.94 -23.01 -14.41
C ASP A 49 7.94 -21.92 -14.08
N THR A 50 7.49 -21.87 -12.83
CA THR A 50 6.45 -20.98 -12.36
C THR A 50 6.83 -20.36 -11.02
N PHE A 51 6.12 -19.30 -10.59
CA PHE A 51 6.28 -18.74 -9.24
C PHE A 51 6.01 -19.82 -8.17
N ASP A 52 5.01 -20.66 -8.40
CA ASP A 52 4.64 -21.70 -7.44
C ASP A 52 5.75 -22.76 -7.29
N THR A 53 6.39 -23.16 -8.39
CA THR A 53 7.54 -24.10 -8.34
C THR A 53 8.76 -23.46 -7.69
N ALA A 54 9.03 -22.19 -7.98
CA ALA A 54 10.14 -21.47 -7.33
C ALA A 54 9.93 -21.35 -5.81
N ILE A 55 8.70 -21.04 -5.36
CA ILE A 55 8.39 -21.01 -3.92
C ILE A 55 8.49 -22.39 -3.29
N ALA A 56 8.07 -23.44 -3.99
CA ALA A 56 8.21 -24.81 -3.50
C ALA A 56 9.68 -25.25 -3.35
N GLU A 57 10.56 -24.78 -4.23
CA GLU A 57 11.99 -25.11 -4.21
C GLU A 57 12.77 -24.28 -3.19
N HIS A 58 12.52 -22.98 -3.12
CA HIS A 58 13.35 -22.02 -2.39
C HIS A 58 12.71 -21.53 -1.07
N GLY A 59 11.42 -21.77 -0.85
CA GLY A 59 10.68 -21.29 0.30
C GLY A 59 10.06 -19.88 0.10
N MET A 60 9.16 -19.49 1.02
CA MET A 60 8.39 -18.26 0.92
C MET A 60 9.24 -16.98 1.07
N ASP A 61 10.34 -17.04 1.80
CA ASP A 61 11.20 -15.88 2.05
C ASP A 61 12.10 -15.52 0.86
N TRP A 62 12.22 -16.42 -0.11
CA TRP A 62 13.15 -16.29 -1.23
C TRP A 62 12.92 -15.05 -2.08
N CYS A 63 11.68 -14.76 -2.47
CA CYS A 63 11.40 -13.72 -3.47
C CYS A 63 11.63 -12.28 -2.96
N PHE A 64 11.63 -12.08 -1.64
CA PHE A 64 11.96 -10.79 -1.02
C PHE A 64 13.34 -10.78 -0.36
N GLY A 65 14.01 -11.92 -0.20
CA GLY A 65 15.22 -12.06 0.62
C GLY A 65 16.29 -10.98 0.39
N ALA A 66 16.53 -10.61 -0.86
CA ALA A 66 17.53 -9.59 -1.20
C ALA A 66 17.03 -8.13 -1.02
N ILE A 67 15.72 -7.91 -0.95
CA ILE A 67 15.10 -6.57 -0.97
C ILE A 67 14.20 -6.30 0.23
N ALA A 68 14.12 -7.22 1.19
CA ALA A 68 13.25 -7.09 2.37
C ALA A 68 13.73 -6.01 3.37
N GLU A 69 15.02 -5.74 3.43
CA GLU A 69 15.64 -4.87 4.43
C GLU A 69 14.93 -3.51 4.62
N PRO A 70 14.58 -2.73 3.58
CA PRO A 70 13.86 -1.48 3.76
C PRO A 70 12.46 -1.62 4.38
N PHE A 71 11.78 -2.76 4.14
CA PHE A 71 10.43 -3.04 4.65
C PHE A 71 10.44 -3.60 6.07
N LEU A 72 11.55 -4.24 6.49
CA LEU A 72 11.71 -4.79 7.84
C LEU A 72 12.11 -3.73 8.88
N HIS A 73 12.59 -2.57 8.42
CA HIS A 73 13.15 -1.51 9.27
C HIS A 73 12.44 -0.16 9.09
N ASP A 74 11.22 -0.16 8.58
CA ASP A 74 10.34 0.99 8.53
C ASP A 74 9.25 0.91 9.60
N ASP A 75 8.36 1.90 9.61
CA ASP A 75 7.19 1.93 10.49
C ASP A 75 5.93 1.40 9.80
N MET A 76 5.92 1.42 8.47
CA MET A 76 4.80 0.97 7.63
C MET A 76 5.24 0.77 6.18
N SER A 77 4.71 -0.25 5.53
CA SER A 77 4.98 -0.53 4.11
C SER A 77 3.70 -0.59 3.29
N LEU A 78 3.78 -0.12 2.04
CA LEU A 78 2.71 -0.19 1.04
C LEU A 78 3.25 -0.71 -0.30
N VAL A 79 2.62 -1.77 -0.85
CA VAL A 79 2.87 -2.27 -2.20
C VAL A 79 1.56 -2.47 -2.98
N ASN A 80 1.63 -2.62 -4.30
CA ASN A 80 0.47 -2.99 -5.11
C ASN A 80 0.39 -4.51 -5.29
N LEU A 81 -0.63 -5.17 -4.73
CA LEU A 81 -0.84 -6.60 -4.92
C LEU A 81 -1.67 -6.85 -6.19
N GLU A 82 -0.97 -7.18 -7.28
CA GLU A 82 -1.54 -7.31 -8.62
C GLU A 82 -1.83 -8.76 -9.02
N VAL A 83 -2.34 -9.53 -8.09
CA VAL A 83 -2.66 -10.95 -8.24
C VAL A 83 -3.89 -11.31 -7.41
N VAL A 84 -4.61 -12.34 -7.83
CA VAL A 84 -5.67 -12.96 -7.00
C VAL A 84 -5.07 -14.09 -6.18
N LEU A 85 -5.24 -14.04 -4.86
CA LEU A 85 -4.87 -15.12 -3.95
C LEU A 85 -6.06 -16.08 -3.77
N GLN A 86 -6.04 -17.20 -4.52
CA GLN A 86 -7.10 -18.20 -4.53
C GLN A 86 -6.56 -19.59 -4.88
N ALA A 87 -7.01 -20.63 -4.17
CA ALA A 87 -6.51 -21.99 -4.34
C ALA A 87 -6.91 -22.66 -5.68
N ASN A 88 -7.98 -22.20 -6.32
CA ASN A 88 -8.52 -22.83 -7.55
C ASN A 88 -8.93 -21.76 -8.58
N SER A 89 -9.29 -22.21 -9.78
CA SER A 89 -9.66 -21.34 -10.92
C SER A 89 -11.13 -20.89 -10.93
N ARG A 90 -11.88 -21.01 -9.83
CA ARG A 90 -13.29 -20.61 -9.77
C ARG A 90 -13.46 -19.12 -10.12
N GLY A 91 -14.34 -18.83 -11.05
CA GLY A 91 -14.63 -17.47 -11.48
C GLY A 91 -13.62 -16.90 -12.49
N HIS A 92 -12.69 -17.71 -13.00
CA HIS A 92 -11.68 -17.29 -13.95
C HIS A 92 -12.26 -16.59 -15.18
N GLN A 93 -11.75 -15.40 -15.49
CA GLN A 93 -12.12 -14.60 -16.66
C GLN A 93 -11.37 -15.08 -17.91
N ARG A 94 -11.82 -16.18 -18.53
CA ARG A 94 -11.15 -16.86 -19.66
C ARG A 94 -10.89 -16.00 -20.90
N GLY A 95 -11.66 -14.92 -21.07
CA GLY A 95 -11.49 -13.99 -22.21
C GLY A 95 -10.39 -12.93 -21.99
N LYS A 96 -9.81 -12.86 -20.80
CA LYS A 96 -8.71 -11.94 -20.48
C LYS A 96 -7.37 -12.63 -20.77
N GLN A 97 -6.48 -11.94 -21.51
CA GLN A 97 -5.20 -12.50 -21.96
C GLN A 97 -4.27 -12.83 -20.78
N TYR A 98 -4.17 -11.94 -19.82
CA TYR A 98 -3.36 -12.10 -18.61
C TYR A 98 -4.28 -12.17 -17.39
N THR A 99 -4.22 -13.28 -16.67
CA THR A 99 -4.89 -13.50 -15.40
C THR A 99 -3.93 -14.17 -14.45
N PHE A 100 -3.76 -13.60 -13.24
CA PHE A 100 -2.76 -14.05 -12.29
C PHE A 100 -3.41 -14.63 -11.04
N ARG A 101 -2.89 -15.80 -10.62
CA ARG A 101 -3.35 -16.48 -9.42
C ARG A 101 -2.18 -17.01 -8.60
N GLY A 102 -2.18 -16.69 -7.31
CA GLY A 102 -1.30 -17.25 -6.29
C GLY A 102 -2.07 -18.07 -5.27
N ASP A 103 -1.37 -18.91 -4.53
CA ASP A 103 -1.93 -19.62 -3.40
C ASP A 103 -2.34 -18.64 -2.28
N PRO A 104 -3.45 -18.85 -1.55
CA PRO A 104 -3.84 -18.00 -0.42
C PRO A 104 -2.77 -17.85 0.65
N SER A 105 -1.93 -18.87 0.87
CA SER A 105 -0.80 -18.82 1.81
C SER A 105 0.26 -17.78 1.46
N TYR A 106 0.32 -17.33 0.20
CA TYR A 106 1.30 -16.31 -0.23
C TYR A 106 1.08 -14.92 0.40
N ALA A 107 -0.05 -14.69 1.05
CA ALA A 107 -0.19 -13.53 1.94
C ALA A 107 0.86 -13.52 3.06
N GLN A 108 1.37 -14.69 3.48
CA GLN A 108 2.43 -14.80 4.47
C GLN A 108 3.79 -14.32 3.95
N ILE A 109 4.03 -14.39 2.63
CA ILE A 109 5.24 -13.85 1.99
C ILE A 109 5.34 -12.34 2.25
N LEU A 110 4.22 -11.61 2.08
CA LEU A 110 4.17 -10.18 2.37
C LEU A 110 4.51 -9.90 3.83
N ARG A 111 3.87 -10.63 4.75
CA ARG A 111 4.08 -10.45 6.18
C ARG A 111 5.52 -10.78 6.62
N ALA A 112 6.09 -11.85 6.08
CA ALA A 112 7.48 -12.24 6.37
C ALA A 112 8.49 -11.20 5.84
N ALA A 113 8.15 -10.53 4.73
CA ALA A 113 8.97 -9.45 4.16
C ALA A 113 8.81 -8.09 4.88
N GLY A 114 7.97 -7.97 5.92
CA GLY A 114 7.71 -6.72 6.62
C GLY A 114 6.66 -5.83 5.95
N ILE A 115 5.83 -6.38 5.06
CA ILE A 115 4.81 -5.59 4.35
C ILE A 115 3.47 -5.68 5.09
N GLU A 116 3.01 -4.55 5.64
CA GLU A 116 1.78 -4.45 6.44
C GLU A 116 0.53 -4.17 5.61
N GLN A 117 0.68 -3.50 4.44
CA GLN A 117 -0.47 -3.02 3.69
C GLN A 117 -0.28 -3.18 2.19
N VAL A 118 -1.37 -3.53 1.49
CA VAL A 118 -1.39 -3.63 0.02
C VAL A 118 -2.51 -2.81 -0.59
N ASN A 119 -2.23 -2.23 -1.78
CA ASN A 119 -3.28 -1.70 -2.65
C ASN A 119 -3.87 -2.83 -3.51
N LEU A 120 -5.21 -2.91 -3.57
CA LEU A 120 -5.95 -3.87 -4.41
C LEU A 120 -6.58 -3.22 -5.66
N ALA A 121 -6.49 -1.90 -5.81
CA ALA A 121 -7.12 -1.18 -6.91
C ALA A 121 -6.30 -1.30 -8.20
N ASN A 122 -6.26 -2.49 -8.79
CA ASN A 122 -5.57 -2.79 -10.05
C ASN A 122 -6.45 -3.61 -11.01
N ASN A 123 -5.97 -3.82 -12.24
CA ASN A 123 -6.71 -4.56 -13.27
C ASN A 123 -6.79 -6.07 -13.01
N HIS A 124 -5.94 -6.63 -12.15
CA HIS A 124 -5.90 -8.07 -11.87
C HIS A 124 -6.73 -8.49 -10.64
N TYR A 125 -7.14 -7.58 -9.78
CA TYR A 125 -8.00 -7.89 -8.62
C TYR A 125 -9.31 -8.60 -8.99
N ILE A 126 -9.78 -8.46 -10.23
CA ILE A 126 -11.03 -9.04 -10.70
C ILE A 126 -10.85 -10.29 -11.60
N ASP A 127 -9.64 -10.80 -11.80
CA ASP A 127 -9.31 -11.89 -12.72
C ASP A 127 -10.14 -13.16 -12.49
N PHE A 128 -10.58 -13.37 -11.27
CA PHE A 128 -11.44 -14.51 -10.87
C PHE A 128 -12.79 -14.05 -10.28
N GLY A 129 -13.26 -12.88 -10.72
CA GLY A 129 -14.55 -12.32 -10.36
C GLY A 129 -14.72 -12.15 -8.84
N ARG A 130 -15.95 -12.39 -8.35
CA ARG A 130 -16.25 -12.23 -6.92
C ARG A 130 -15.50 -13.25 -6.06
N SER A 131 -15.42 -14.51 -6.52
CA SER A 131 -14.74 -15.59 -5.78
C SER A 131 -13.28 -15.21 -5.48
N GLY A 132 -12.55 -14.72 -6.50
CA GLY A 132 -11.15 -14.30 -6.35
C GLY A 132 -11.00 -13.14 -5.39
N ARG A 133 -11.83 -12.10 -5.51
CA ARG A 133 -11.80 -10.95 -4.58
C ARG A 133 -12.05 -11.35 -3.13
N ASP A 134 -13.05 -12.20 -2.89
CA ASP A 134 -13.40 -12.65 -1.55
C ASP A 134 -12.26 -13.50 -0.95
N SER A 135 -11.68 -14.41 -1.76
CA SER A 135 -10.53 -15.23 -1.37
C SER A 135 -9.29 -14.39 -1.05
N THR A 136 -8.95 -13.43 -1.92
CA THR A 136 -7.79 -12.54 -1.70
C THR A 136 -7.91 -11.78 -0.39
N ARG A 137 -9.07 -11.17 -0.10
CA ARG A 137 -9.26 -10.46 1.17
C ARG A 137 -9.19 -11.39 2.37
N ALA A 138 -9.78 -12.59 2.28
CA ALA A 138 -9.71 -13.58 3.35
C ALA A 138 -8.25 -14.01 3.62
N ALA A 139 -7.47 -14.25 2.56
CA ALA A 139 -6.05 -14.59 2.66
C ALA A 139 -5.23 -13.47 3.31
N LEU A 140 -5.42 -12.21 2.88
CA LEU A 140 -4.73 -11.05 3.47
C LEU A 140 -5.10 -10.87 4.95
N THR A 141 -6.40 -10.97 5.28
CA THR A 141 -6.85 -10.88 6.68
C THR A 141 -6.25 -11.99 7.54
N ALA A 142 -6.22 -13.23 7.05
CA ALA A 142 -5.61 -14.36 7.76
C ALA A 142 -4.10 -14.21 7.90
N GLY A 143 -3.42 -13.60 6.92
CA GLY A 143 -2.00 -13.28 6.94
C GLY A 143 -1.64 -12.04 7.78
N GLY A 144 -2.62 -11.32 8.32
CA GLY A 144 -2.38 -10.08 9.07
C GLY A 144 -1.91 -8.90 8.20
N VAL A 145 -2.24 -8.92 6.90
CA VAL A 145 -1.91 -7.85 5.94
C VAL A 145 -3.15 -7.01 5.69
N ALA A 146 -3.06 -5.71 5.93
CA ALA A 146 -4.11 -4.75 5.64
C ALA A 146 -4.23 -4.48 4.14
N PHE A 147 -5.37 -3.95 3.71
CA PHE A 147 -5.57 -3.61 2.30
C PHE A 147 -6.42 -2.37 2.12
N SER A 148 -6.17 -1.66 1.03
CA SER A 148 -6.96 -0.54 0.55
C SER A 148 -7.21 -0.63 -0.96
N GLY A 149 -7.98 0.32 -1.49
CA GLY A 149 -8.28 0.39 -2.92
C GLY A 149 -9.72 0.02 -3.27
N TYR A 150 -10.20 0.51 -4.40
CA TYR A 150 -11.62 0.48 -4.80
C TYR A 150 -12.52 1.15 -3.75
N THR A 151 -13.25 0.36 -2.97
CA THR A 151 -14.17 0.84 -1.92
C THR A 151 -13.60 0.67 -0.52
N TYR A 152 -12.40 0.13 -0.40
CA TYR A 152 -11.73 -0.11 0.87
C TYR A 152 -10.76 1.03 1.18
N ARG A 153 -10.84 1.55 2.38
CA ARG A 153 -9.88 2.47 2.97
C ARG A 153 -9.23 1.78 4.16
N TYR A 154 -7.99 2.09 4.40
CA TYR A 154 -7.28 1.64 5.58
C TYR A 154 -6.78 2.86 6.36
N VAL A 155 -6.93 2.84 7.66
CA VAL A 155 -6.40 3.83 8.59
C VAL A 155 -5.61 3.10 9.64
N CYS A 156 -4.38 3.51 9.87
CA CYS A 156 -3.57 3.07 11.01
C CYS A 156 -3.18 4.26 11.88
N GLU A 157 -2.81 3.96 13.10
CA GLU A 157 -2.24 4.91 14.03
C GLU A 157 -0.85 4.40 14.44
N LEU A 158 0.17 5.18 14.12
CA LEU A 158 1.56 4.90 14.43
C LEU A 158 2.08 6.03 15.31
N GLU A 159 2.57 5.69 16.50
CA GLU A 159 3.11 6.65 17.48
C GLU A 159 2.19 7.88 17.70
N GLY A 160 0.87 7.64 17.71
CA GLY A 160 -0.14 8.68 17.90
C GLY A 160 -0.48 9.50 16.65
N ARG A 161 0.13 9.20 15.49
CA ARG A 161 -0.14 9.84 14.18
C ARG A 161 -1.04 8.97 13.32
N LYS A 162 -2.08 9.53 12.73
CA LYS A 162 -3.00 8.79 11.87
C LYS A 162 -2.61 8.90 10.39
N LEU A 163 -2.36 7.76 9.77
CA LEU A 163 -2.12 7.62 8.35
C LEU A 163 -3.33 6.99 7.65
N GLY A 164 -3.69 7.50 6.48
CA GLY A 164 -4.82 7.02 5.69
C GLY A 164 -4.39 6.50 4.32
N PHE A 165 -4.98 5.38 3.88
CA PHE A 165 -4.68 4.73 2.62
C PHE A 165 -5.96 4.45 1.83
N ALA A 166 -5.96 4.83 0.55
CA ALA A 166 -7.00 4.51 -0.41
C ALA A 166 -6.41 4.39 -1.82
N GLY A 167 -7.19 4.00 -2.80
CA GLY A 167 -6.69 3.91 -4.16
C GLY A 167 -7.76 3.63 -5.20
N CYS A 168 -7.46 3.97 -6.44
CA CYS A 168 -8.32 3.66 -7.58
C CYS A 168 -7.51 3.36 -8.86
N ARG A 169 -8.21 2.79 -9.83
CA ARG A 169 -7.70 2.64 -11.19
C ARG A 169 -7.99 3.90 -12.03
N GLU A 170 -7.16 4.13 -13.04
CA GLU A 170 -7.39 5.18 -14.05
C GLU A 170 -8.80 5.09 -14.66
N THR A 171 -9.23 3.90 -15.03
CA THR A 171 -10.56 3.66 -15.60
C THR A 171 -11.70 4.09 -14.66
N THR A 172 -11.55 3.86 -13.35
CA THR A 172 -12.51 4.32 -12.34
C THR A 172 -12.56 5.84 -12.26
N PHE A 173 -11.40 6.49 -12.27
CA PHE A 173 -11.30 7.95 -12.25
C PHE A 173 -11.90 8.59 -13.50
N LEU A 174 -11.63 8.02 -14.68
CA LEU A 174 -12.18 8.51 -15.96
C LEU A 174 -13.71 8.36 -16.03
N GLN A 175 -14.26 7.30 -15.43
CA GLN A 175 -15.72 7.12 -15.31
C GLN A 175 -16.32 8.10 -14.30
N SER A 176 -15.70 8.27 -13.15
CA SER A 176 -16.17 9.18 -12.11
C SER A 176 -15.07 9.55 -11.11
N LYS A 177 -14.76 10.84 -11.06
CA LYS A 177 -13.85 11.38 -10.02
C LYS A 177 -14.46 11.37 -8.61
N ALA A 178 -15.78 11.14 -8.51
CA ALA A 178 -16.49 11.20 -7.23
C ALA A 178 -16.01 10.14 -6.24
N ALA A 179 -15.60 8.96 -6.73
CA ALA A 179 -15.06 7.89 -5.87
C ALA A 179 -13.80 8.36 -5.14
N MET A 180 -12.80 8.86 -5.88
CA MET A 180 -11.55 9.40 -5.30
C MET A 180 -11.84 10.50 -4.27
N ARG A 181 -12.69 11.48 -4.62
CA ARG A 181 -13.06 12.56 -3.70
C ARG A 181 -13.75 12.05 -2.43
N LYS A 182 -14.62 11.03 -2.57
CA LYS A 182 -15.31 10.40 -1.43
C LYS A 182 -14.32 9.75 -0.47
N ASP A 183 -13.34 9.02 -1.00
CA ASP A 183 -12.32 8.35 -0.19
C ASP A 183 -11.45 9.35 0.57
N LEU A 184 -10.92 10.37 -0.14
CA LEU A 184 -10.08 11.40 0.45
C LEU A 184 -10.83 12.21 1.52
N LYS A 185 -12.10 12.57 1.25
CA LYS A 185 -12.95 13.24 2.23
C LYS A 185 -13.19 12.37 3.48
N ALA A 186 -13.41 11.07 3.30
CA ALA A 186 -13.62 10.15 4.41
C ALA A 186 -12.37 10.03 5.29
N LEU A 187 -11.20 9.81 4.69
CA LEU A 187 -9.94 9.72 5.43
C LEU A 187 -9.64 11.00 6.22
N LYS A 188 -9.87 12.18 5.62
CA LYS A 188 -9.78 13.45 6.35
C LYS A 188 -10.76 13.54 7.51
N SER A 189 -11.99 13.09 7.32
CA SER A 189 -13.02 13.09 8.38
C SER A 189 -12.71 12.11 9.50
N GLU A 190 -11.93 11.05 9.24
CA GLU A 190 -11.41 10.08 10.19
C GLU A 190 -10.17 10.61 10.96
N GLY A 191 -9.70 11.82 10.61
CA GLY A 191 -8.61 12.51 11.28
C GLY A 191 -7.23 12.09 10.80
N CYS A 192 -7.11 11.53 9.58
CA CYS A 192 -5.81 11.20 9.01
C CYS A 192 -4.98 12.48 8.77
N GLU A 193 -3.78 12.51 9.32
CA GLU A 193 -2.82 13.62 9.19
C GLU A 193 -2.10 13.53 7.84
N VAL A 194 -1.78 12.31 7.38
CA VAL A 194 -1.16 12.05 6.08
C VAL A 194 -1.99 11.03 5.31
N ILE A 195 -2.24 11.30 4.04
CA ILE A 195 -3.06 10.44 3.18
C ILE A 195 -2.23 10.00 1.96
N PHE A 196 -2.05 8.69 1.86
CA PHE A 196 -1.50 8.00 0.69
C PHE A 196 -2.64 7.62 -0.25
N TYR A 197 -2.53 8.00 -1.52
CA TYR A 197 -3.52 7.61 -2.52
C TYR A 197 -2.86 6.82 -3.66
N SER A 198 -3.15 5.52 -3.75
CA SER A 198 -2.61 4.64 -4.78
C SER A 198 -3.38 4.81 -6.09
N CYS A 199 -2.65 4.97 -7.19
CA CYS A 199 -3.18 5.11 -8.54
C CYS A 199 -2.60 4.03 -9.46
N HIS A 200 -3.44 3.12 -9.96
CA HIS A 200 -3.06 2.12 -10.94
C HIS A 200 -3.45 2.62 -12.34
N TRP A 201 -2.49 3.15 -13.08
CA TRP A 201 -2.70 4.06 -14.20
C TRP A 201 -1.63 4.00 -15.30
N GLY A 202 -1.84 4.78 -16.36
CA GLY A 202 -0.85 4.99 -17.41
C GLY A 202 -0.83 3.90 -18.45
N LYS A 203 0.26 3.82 -19.18
CA LYS A 203 0.50 2.86 -20.25
C LYS A 203 1.65 1.93 -19.85
N GLU A 204 1.43 0.61 -20.01
CA GLU A 204 2.47 -0.40 -19.78
C GLU A 204 3.72 -0.10 -20.62
N TYR A 205 4.88 -0.27 -20.00
CA TYR A 205 6.23 -0.10 -20.58
C TYR A 205 6.53 1.30 -21.15
N SER A 206 5.79 2.32 -20.70
CA SER A 206 6.10 3.71 -21.01
C SER A 206 6.99 4.30 -19.90
N PRO A 207 8.23 4.72 -20.18
CA PRO A 207 9.13 5.26 -19.16
C PRO A 207 8.76 6.68 -18.72
N THR A 208 7.79 7.31 -19.39
CA THR A 208 7.31 8.65 -19.07
C THR A 208 5.82 8.62 -18.78
N HIS A 209 5.43 9.36 -17.74
CA HIS A 209 4.01 9.55 -17.41
C HIS A 209 3.28 10.38 -18.48
N ASN A 210 1.96 10.28 -18.48
CA ASN A 210 1.10 10.97 -19.44
C ASN A 210 0.18 12.00 -18.74
N ARG A 211 -0.49 12.84 -19.53
CA ARG A 211 -1.40 13.88 -19.03
C ARG A 211 -2.57 13.35 -18.19
N THR A 212 -2.99 12.10 -18.36
CA THR A 212 -4.05 11.53 -17.53
C THR A 212 -3.54 11.25 -16.14
N GLN A 213 -2.33 10.72 -16.01
CA GLN A 213 -1.66 10.53 -14.74
C GLN A 213 -1.48 11.87 -14.00
N GLU A 214 -0.99 12.91 -14.70
CA GLU A 214 -0.88 14.28 -14.12
C GLU A 214 -2.22 14.80 -13.59
N ARG A 215 -3.29 14.69 -14.40
CA ARG A 215 -4.65 15.15 -14.00
C ARG A 215 -5.20 14.37 -12.82
N MET A 216 -4.91 13.07 -12.71
CA MET A 216 -5.31 12.26 -11.57
C MET A 216 -4.54 12.66 -10.30
N ALA A 217 -3.22 12.87 -10.43
CA ALA A 217 -2.37 13.34 -9.34
C ALA A 217 -2.81 14.71 -8.82
N ASP A 218 -3.00 15.69 -9.72
CA ASP A 218 -3.49 17.01 -9.37
C ASP A 218 -4.84 16.96 -8.65
N TYR A 219 -5.75 16.10 -9.13
CA TYR A 219 -7.05 15.95 -8.52
C TYR A 219 -6.97 15.30 -7.13
N ALA A 220 -6.12 14.29 -6.94
CA ALA A 220 -5.91 13.64 -5.65
C ALA A 220 -5.34 14.64 -4.62
N ILE A 221 -4.29 15.38 -4.98
CA ILE A 221 -3.64 16.37 -4.11
C ILE A 221 -4.61 17.52 -3.78
N ALA A 222 -5.34 18.05 -4.76
CA ALA A 222 -6.33 19.11 -4.55
C ALA A 222 -7.48 18.68 -3.62
N ASN A 223 -7.75 17.37 -3.49
CA ASN A 223 -8.75 16.82 -2.58
C ASN A 223 -8.16 16.25 -1.28
N GLY A 224 -6.85 16.38 -1.07
CA GLY A 224 -6.21 16.14 0.22
C GLY A 224 -5.37 14.89 0.33
N ALA A 225 -4.92 14.31 -0.79
CA ALA A 225 -3.80 13.37 -0.76
C ALA A 225 -2.50 14.14 -0.56
N ASP A 226 -1.61 13.60 0.28
CA ASP A 226 -0.27 14.14 0.53
C ASP A 226 0.76 13.42 -0.34
N ILE A 227 0.58 12.10 -0.52
CA ILE A 227 1.46 11.27 -1.35
C ILE A 227 0.61 10.45 -2.32
N VAL A 228 0.89 10.57 -3.62
CA VAL A 228 0.26 9.77 -4.68
C VAL A 228 1.24 8.71 -5.15
N VAL A 229 0.83 7.43 -5.04
CA VAL A 229 1.67 6.27 -5.37
C VAL A 229 1.16 5.60 -6.63
N GLY A 230 1.93 5.69 -7.71
CA GLY A 230 1.59 5.14 -9.02
C GLY A 230 2.16 3.74 -9.25
N THR A 231 1.36 2.90 -9.91
CA THR A 231 1.68 1.54 -10.36
C THR A 231 1.02 1.26 -11.71
N HIS A 232 1.25 0.10 -12.33
CA HIS A 232 0.74 -0.36 -13.63
C HIS A 232 1.70 -0.20 -14.82
N PRO A 233 2.52 0.86 -14.98
CA PRO A 233 3.40 0.93 -16.15
C PRO A 233 4.43 -0.19 -16.23
N HIS A 234 4.64 -0.98 -15.18
CA HIS A 234 5.61 -2.08 -15.08
C HIS A 234 7.06 -1.64 -15.40
N CYS A 235 7.31 -0.35 -15.36
CA CYS A 235 8.62 0.29 -15.47
C CYS A 235 8.66 1.50 -14.56
N VAL A 236 9.84 1.88 -14.11
CA VAL A 236 10.03 3.07 -13.26
C VAL A 236 9.70 4.33 -14.05
N GLN A 237 8.90 5.22 -13.44
CA GLN A 237 8.66 6.58 -13.92
C GLN A 237 9.10 7.60 -12.85
N GLY A 238 9.08 8.89 -13.19
CA GLY A 238 9.58 9.96 -12.34
C GLY A 238 8.85 10.15 -11.02
N ILE A 239 9.52 10.88 -10.11
CA ILE A 239 8.96 11.40 -8.86
C ILE A 239 9.01 12.91 -8.94
N GLU A 240 7.93 13.60 -8.56
CA GLU A 240 7.91 15.06 -8.54
C GLU A 240 7.08 15.62 -7.39
N GLN A 241 7.47 16.81 -6.94
CA GLN A 241 6.65 17.64 -6.07
C GLN A 241 5.55 18.32 -6.89
N ARG A 242 4.28 18.13 -6.51
CA ARG A 242 3.12 18.82 -7.13
C ARG A 242 2.31 19.55 -6.07
N GLY A 243 2.40 20.88 -6.07
CA GLY A 243 1.78 21.67 -5.01
C GLY A 243 2.33 21.32 -3.64
N LYS A 244 1.48 20.86 -2.73
CA LYS A 244 1.88 20.41 -1.39
C LYS A 244 2.17 18.90 -1.31
N GLY A 245 1.85 18.14 -2.36
CA GLY A 245 1.98 16.69 -2.35
C GLY A 245 3.16 16.19 -3.18
N VAL A 246 3.54 14.94 -2.94
CA VAL A 246 4.54 14.21 -3.72
C VAL A 246 3.83 13.18 -4.60
N VAL A 247 4.25 13.08 -5.86
CA VAL A 247 3.74 12.11 -6.82
C VAL A 247 4.86 11.20 -7.28
N ILE A 248 4.67 9.92 -7.09
CA ILE A 248 5.50 8.84 -7.62
C ILE A 248 4.70 8.23 -8.76
N TYR A 249 5.12 8.42 -10.00
CA TYR A 249 4.30 8.01 -11.16
C TYR A 249 4.32 6.52 -11.42
N SER A 250 5.43 5.82 -11.17
CA SER A 250 5.48 4.35 -11.17
C SER A 250 6.73 3.85 -10.47
N LEU A 251 6.56 2.84 -9.64
CA LEU A 251 7.64 2.15 -8.92
C LEU A 251 8.17 0.92 -9.67
N GLY A 252 7.57 0.56 -10.83
CA GLY A 252 7.93 -0.65 -11.56
C GLY A 252 7.46 -1.94 -10.89
N ASN A 253 8.10 -3.06 -11.23
CA ASN A 253 7.77 -4.39 -10.72
C ASN A 253 8.66 -4.75 -9.53
N LEU A 254 8.11 -4.86 -8.33
CA LEU A 254 8.88 -5.19 -7.13
C LEU A 254 9.17 -6.71 -7.05
N VAL A 255 8.11 -7.53 -7.14
CA VAL A 255 8.19 -9.00 -7.25
C VAL A 255 7.16 -9.46 -8.26
N PHE A 256 7.58 -10.02 -9.37
CA PHE A 256 6.66 -10.31 -10.47
C PHE A 256 6.83 -11.72 -11.02
N GLY A 257 6.10 -12.69 -10.45
CA GLY A 257 6.08 -14.09 -10.89
C GLY A 257 5.08 -14.39 -12.01
N GLY A 258 4.35 -13.37 -12.48
CA GLY A 258 3.18 -13.57 -13.34
C GLY A 258 3.47 -13.97 -14.79
N THR A 259 4.62 -13.60 -15.33
CA THR A 259 4.95 -13.84 -16.76
C THR A 259 6.45 -13.85 -17.00
N HIS A 260 6.87 -14.64 -18.00
CA HIS A 260 8.24 -14.62 -18.56
C HIS A 260 8.42 -13.52 -19.64
N GLU A 261 7.33 -12.87 -20.04
CA GLU A 261 7.31 -11.87 -21.12
C GLU A 261 7.56 -10.44 -20.56
N MET A 262 8.56 -10.30 -19.67
CA MET A 262 8.93 -9.01 -19.09
C MET A 262 9.91 -8.27 -19.99
N SER A 263 9.69 -6.97 -20.21
CA SER A 263 10.61 -6.12 -20.98
C SER A 263 11.46 -5.21 -20.09
N THR A 264 11.15 -5.10 -18.82
CA THR A 264 11.91 -4.31 -17.82
C THR A 264 12.01 -5.06 -16.51
N PHE A 265 13.15 -4.93 -15.84
CA PHE A 265 13.44 -5.57 -14.55
C PHE A 265 13.78 -4.55 -13.45
N ASP A 266 13.69 -3.26 -13.79
CA ASP A 266 13.97 -2.19 -12.83
C ASP A 266 12.76 -1.95 -11.92
N ALA A 267 13.04 -1.86 -10.63
CA ALA A 267 12.09 -1.47 -9.60
C ALA A 267 12.66 -0.36 -8.73
N LEU A 268 11.79 0.44 -8.16
CA LEU A 268 12.16 1.47 -7.21
C LEU A 268 11.47 1.18 -5.87
N ILE A 269 12.25 1.18 -4.79
CA ILE A 269 11.77 1.21 -3.41
C ILE A 269 11.98 2.62 -2.90
N VAL A 270 10.93 3.26 -2.41
CA VAL A 270 10.97 4.64 -1.91
C VAL A 270 10.62 4.64 -0.43
N GLN A 271 11.49 5.24 0.39
CA GLN A 271 11.19 5.53 1.79
C GLN A 271 10.73 6.98 1.93
N ALA A 272 9.46 7.16 2.24
CA ALA A 272 8.87 8.46 2.55
C ALA A 272 9.04 8.73 4.05
N LYS A 273 9.88 9.70 4.40
CA LYS A 273 10.10 10.14 5.78
C LYS A 273 9.16 11.29 6.10
N LEU A 274 8.08 10.97 6.79
CA LEU A 274 7.04 11.93 7.18
C LEU A 274 7.51 12.69 8.42
N ARG A 275 7.63 14.00 8.32
CA ARG A 275 8.03 14.86 9.45
C ARG A 275 6.81 15.50 10.08
N PHE A 276 6.80 15.53 11.41
CA PHE A 276 5.73 16.10 12.21
C PHE A 276 6.29 17.11 13.22
N GLY A 277 5.64 18.25 13.33
CA GLY A 277 5.90 19.26 14.35
C GLY A 277 4.76 19.35 15.37
N ALA A 278 4.79 20.41 16.18
CA ALA A 278 3.79 20.67 17.21
C ALA A 278 2.37 20.84 16.64
N ASP A 279 2.26 21.35 15.41
CA ASP A 279 0.97 21.59 14.71
C ASP A 279 0.54 20.46 13.78
N GLY A 280 1.26 19.31 13.76
CA GLY A 280 0.97 18.14 12.93
C GLY A 280 1.97 17.94 11.79
N TYR A 281 1.51 17.33 10.68
CA TYR A 281 2.35 16.99 9.52
C TYR A 281 2.95 18.22 8.82
N GLU A 282 4.27 18.22 8.65
CA GLU A 282 5.05 19.32 8.05
C GLU A 282 5.49 19.03 6.61
N GLY A 283 5.62 17.76 6.25
CA GLY A 283 6.05 17.35 4.90
C GLY A 283 6.84 16.03 4.88
N VAL A 284 7.22 15.62 3.68
CA VAL A 284 7.96 14.40 3.39
C VAL A 284 9.31 14.74 2.73
#